data_b63c91dd9a127d0a0c38ba36fc8a0ddb
#
_entry.id   b63c91dd9a127d0a0c38ba36fc8a0ddb
#
_cell.length_a   1.000
_cell.length_b   1.000
_cell.length_c   1.000
_cell.angle_alpha   90.00
_cell.angle_beta   90.00
_cell.angle_gamma   90.00
#
_symmetry.space_group_name_H-M   'P 1'
#
loop_
_entity.id
_entity.type
_entity.pdbx_description
1 polymer ?
#
loop_
_entity_poly.entity_id
_entity_poly.type
_entity_poly.pdbx_seq_one_letter_code
_entity_poly.pdbx_strand_id
1 'polypeptide(L)'
;MQNVVESGTAAAIKVPGINICAKTGTVENKAIVGGQAVKMPNHSMFVAFAPREDPKIAIVVAVENAGYGAAWAAPIASLLIEKYLRDTIATNRKVMEEKMLNGHLINKYTYVIDSVHRRHDREVYAEKMERKRMEASDQRSSDSAAVMQWFNDILKKK
;
A
#
# COMPACT_ATOMS: atom_id res chain seq x y z
N MET A 1 10.01 9.22 -23.55
CA MET A 1 10.23 7.99 -22.73
C MET A 1 11.64 7.42 -22.92
N GLN A 2 12.17 7.33 -24.15
CA GLN A 2 13.53 6.82 -24.41
C GLN A 2 14.61 7.60 -23.63
N ASN A 3 14.64 8.92 -23.69
CA ASN A 3 15.62 9.76 -22.99
C ASN A 3 15.63 9.59 -21.46
N VAL A 4 14.57 9.09 -20.87
CA VAL A 4 14.51 8.80 -19.41
C VAL A 4 15.54 7.73 -19.05
N VAL A 5 15.77 6.76 -19.94
CA VAL A 5 16.72 5.66 -19.74
C VAL A 5 18.07 5.97 -20.37
N GLU A 6 18.13 6.73 -21.47
CA GLU A 6 19.39 7.03 -22.13
C GLU A 6 20.27 8.03 -21.36
N SER A 7 19.66 9.09 -20.84
CA SER A 7 20.37 10.18 -20.15
C SER A 7 19.59 10.83 -19.02
N GLY A 8 18.39 10.31 -18.73
CA GLY A 8 17.47 10.89 -17.75
C GLY A 8 17.51 10.22 -16.39
N THR A 9 16.41 10.35 -15.66
CA THR A 9 16.25 9.91 -14.27
C THR A 9 16.44 8.41 -14.05
N ALA A 10 16.36 7.59 -15.09
CA ALA A 10 16.55 6.15 -15.05
C ALA A 10 17.77 5.67 -15.84
N ALA A 11 18.78 6.50 -16.06
CA ALA A 11 19.96 6.12 -16.83
C ALA A 11 20.76 4.93 -16.23
N ALA A 12 20.69 4.77 -14.92
CA ALA A 12 21.37 3.67 -14.21
C ALA A 12 20.82 2.27 -14.52
N ILE A 13 19.62 2.18 -15.12
CA ILE A 13 18.98 0.88 -15.41
C ILE A 13 19.18 0.40 -16.85
N LYS A 14 20.00 1.08 -17.64
CA LYS A 14 20.31 0.65 -19.01
C LYS A 14 20.64 -0.82 -19.10
N VAL A 15 20.05 -1.48 -20.09
CA VAL A 15 20.38 -2.86 -20.46
C VAL A 15 21.06 -2.83 -21.81
N PRO A 16 22.34 -3.20 -21.91
CA PRO A 16 23.04 -3.22 -23.20
C PRO A 16 22.27 -4.04 -24.24
N GLY A 17 22.03 -3.45 -25.41
CA GLY A 17 21.33 -4.10 -26.51
C GLY A 17 19.80 -4.24 -26.34
N ILE A 18 19.21 -3.60 -25.34
CA ILE A 18 17.75 -3.50 -25.20
C ILE A 18 17.37 -2.02 -25.08
N ASN A 19 16.65 -1.51 -26.08
CA ASN A 19 16.14 -0.14 -26.06
C ASN A 19 14.86 -0.07 -25.22
N ILE A 20 14.97 0.48 -24.01
CA ILE A 20 13.83 0.61 -23.07
C ILE A 20 13.25 2.01 -23.19
N CYS A 21 11.94 2.10 -23.35
CA CYS A 21 11.17 3.33 -23.21
C CYS A 21 10.45 3.33 -21.86
N ALA A 22 10.70 4.37 -21.04
CA ALA A 22 10.18 4.37 -19.68
C ALA A 22 9.81 5.76 -19.17
N LYS A 23 9.07 5.79 -18.03
CA LYS A 23 8.79 6.97 -17.23
C LYS A 23 8.85 6.60 -15.74
N THR A 24 9.58 7.40 -14.98
CA THR A 24 9.56 7.34 -13.52
C THR A 24 8.35 8.10 -12.98
N GLY A 25 7.78 7.63 -11.90
CA GLY A 25 6.77 8.30 -11.11
C GLY A 25 7.14 8.30 -9.63
N THR A 26 6.68 9.30 -8.92
CA THR A 26 6.79 9.37 -7.47
C THR A 26 5.45 9.84 -6.94
N VAL A 27 4.80 9.02 -6.13
CA VAL A 27 3.51 9.34 -5.54
C VAL A 27 3.73 9.75 -4.10
N GLU A 28 3.29 10.95 -3.73
CA GLU A 28 3.36 11.40 -2.35
C GLU A 28 2.51 10.50 -1.45
N ASN A 29 3.08 10.18 -0.29
CA ASN A 29 2.40 9.38 0.70
C ASN A 29 2.28 10.14 2.02
N LYS A 30 1.07 10.12 2.59
CA LYS A 30 0.74 10.74 3.87
C LYS A 30 -0.12 9.79 4.67
N ALA A 31 0.18 9.62 5.94
CA ALA A 31 -0.67 8.91 6.89
C ALA A 31 -1.34 9.92 7.84
N ILE A 32 -2.56 9.65 8.26
CA ILE A 32 -3.22 10.43 9.31
C ILE A 32 -3.00 9.70 10.64
N VAL A 33 -2.28 10.35 11.55
CA VAL A 33 -1.96 9.82 12.88
C VAL A 33 -2.47 10.79 13.92
N GLY A 34 -3.42 10.38 14.73
CA GLY A 34 -4.04 11.25 15.74
C GLY A 34 -4.71 12.51 15.16
N GLY A 35 -5.30 12.41 13.95
CA GLY A 35 -5.93 13.53 13.26
C GLY A 35 -4.96 14.46 12.52
N GLN A 36 -3.65 14.21 12.59
CA GLN A 36 -2.62 15.00 11.89
C GLN A 36 -2.03 14.26 10.71
N ALA A 37 -1.80 14.97 9.60
CA ALA A 37 -1.15 14.40 8.42
C ALA A 37 0.35 14.28 8.65
N VAL A 38 0.87 13.05 8.67
CA VAL A 38 2.30 12.74 8.78
C VAL A 38 2.82 12.35 7.41
N LYS A 39 3.90 13.01 6.96
CA LYS A 39 4.56 12.68 5.69
C LYS A 39 5.27 11.34 5.80
N MET A 40 4.93 10.44 4.88
CA MET A 40 5.54 9.12 4.74
C MET A 40 6.54 9.09 3.59
N PRO A 41 7.43 8.09 3.51
CA PRO A 41 8.19 7.84 2.29
C PRO A 41 7.24 7.67 1.09
N ASN A 42 7.57 8.34 -0.01
CA ASN A 42 6.76 8.29 -1.22
C ASN A 42 6.67 6.87 -1.81
N HIS A 43 5.67 6.59 -2.64
CA HIS A 43 5.63 5.37 -3.43
C HIS A 43 6.47 5.52 -4.70
N SER A 44 7.35 4.56 -4.94
CA SER A 44 8.21 4.47 -6.13
C SER A 44 7.43 3.83 -7.28
N MET A 45 7.27 4.56 -8.38
CA MET A 45 6.52 4.11 -9.55
C MET A 45 7.41 4.11 -10.79
N PHE A 46 7.24 3.11 -11.63
CA PHE A 46 7.91 3.03 -12.92
C PHE A 46 7.04 2.30 -13.94
N VAL A 47 6.98 2.87 -15.14
CA VAL A 47 6.31 2.23 -16.28
C VAL A 47 7.29 2.16 -17.44
N ALA A 48 7.34 1.02 -18.11
CA ALA A 48 8.23 0.80 -19.24
C ALA A 48 7.66 -0.17 -20.26
N PHE A 49 8.20 -0.09 -21.49
CA PHE A 49 8.03 -1.12 -22.50
C PHE A 49 9.36 -1.33 -23.24
N ALA A 50 9.57 -2.51 -23.77
CA ALA A 50 10.79 -2.90 -24.47
C ALA A 50 10.57 -4.10 -25.41
N PRO A 51 11.41 -4.24 -26.46
CA PRO A 51 12.25 -3.20 -27.06
C PRO A 51 11.43 -2.05 -27.65
N ARG A 52 12.04 -0.89 -27.86
CA ARG A 52 11.35 0.28 -28.42
C ARG A 52 10.78 0.02 -29.82
N GLU A 53 11.57 -0.65 -30.67
CA GLU A 53 11.29 -0.84 -32.09
C GLU A 53 10.19 -1.88 -32.34
N ASP A 54 10.15 -2.93 -31.50
CA ASP A 54 9.16 -4.01 -31.56
C ASP A 54 8.86 -4.47 -30.13
N PRO A 55 7.93 -3.78 -29.43
CA PRO A 55 7.64 -4.04 -28.03
C PRO A 55 7.13 -5.46 -27.77
N LYS A 56 7.85 -6.20 -26.95
CA LYS A 56 7.50 -7.57 -26.52
C LYS A 56 6.97 -7.61 -25.09
N ILE A 57 7.27 -6.60 -24.30
CA ILE A 57 6.81 -6.49 -22.90
C ILE A 57 6.48 -5.04 -22.56
N ALA A 58 5.38 -4.85 -21.87
CA ALA A 58 5.07 -3.62 -21.11
C ALA A 58 4.96 -3.98 -19.64
N ILE A 59 5.55 -3.16 -18.78
CA ILE A 59 5.63 -3.43 -17.35
C ILE A 59 5.33 -2.15 -16.55
N VAL A 60 4.60 -2.32 -15.46
CA VAL A 60 4.41 -1.32 -14.41
C VAL A 60 4.89 -1.91 -13.09
N VAL A 61 5.75 -1.18 -12.41
CA VAL A 61 6.22 -1.55 -11.07
C VAL A 61 5.86 -0.44 -10.10
N ALA A 62 5.18 -0.81 -9.02
CA ALA A 62 4.87 0.03 -7.88
C ALA A 62 5.52 -0.57 -6.63
N VAL A 63 6.31 0.23 -5.93
CA VAL A 63 6.92 -0.17 -4.65
C VAL A 63 6.50 0.84 -3.60
N GLU A 64 5.70 0.41 -2.65
CA GLU A 64 5.16 1.28 -1.61
C GLU A 64 6.25 1.70 -0.62
N ASN A 65 6.17 2.95 -0.15
CA ASN A 65 7.07 3.52 0.85
C ASN A 65 8.57 3.45 0.47
N ALA A 66 8.87 3.44 -0.82
CA ALA A 66 10.22 3.21 -1.35
C ALA A 66 10.94 4.47 -1.85
N GLY A 67 10.29 5.64 -1.77
CA GLY A 67 10.87 6.89 -2.20
C GLY A 67 10.72 7.15 -3.70
N TYR A 68 11.81 7.43 -4.39
CA TYR A 68 11.77 7.81 -5.81
C TYR A 68 11.69 6.60 -6.75
N GLY A 69 10.98 6.78 -7.89
CA GLY A 69 10.79 5.75 -8.91
C GLY A 69 12.08 5.14 -9.46
N ALA A 70 13.14 5.94 -9.56
CA ALA A 70 14.45 5.49 -10.02
C ALA A 70 15.21 4.61 -9.01
N ALA A 71 14.84 4.66 -7.72
CA ALA A 71 15.58 3.97 -6.67
C ALA A 71 15.24 2.47 -6.55
N TRP A 72 13.97 2.12 -6.73
CA TRP A 72 13.49 0.75 -6.57
C TRP A 72 12.69 0.25 -7.77
N ALA A 73 11.64 0.96 -8.18
CA ALA A 73 10.75 0.49 -9.23
C ALA A 73 11.47 0.34 -10.59
N ALA A 74 12.35 1.27 -10.95
CA ALA A 74 13.08 1.20 -12.21
C ALA A 74 14.10 0.06 -12.26
N PRO A 75 14.98 -0.17 -11.26
CA PRO A 75 15.84 -1.33 -11.21
C PRO A 75 15.09 -2.65 -11.34
N ILE A 76 14.02 -2.84 -10.54
CA ILE A 76 13.19 -4.05 -10.58
C ILE A 76 12.61 -4.26 -11.98
N ALA A 77 12.00 -3.23 -12.58
CA ALA A 77 11.43 -3.32 -13.92
C ALA A 77 12.49 -3.71 -14.97
N SER A 78 13.70 -3.13 -14.89
CA SER A 78 14.76 -3.40 -15.85
C SER A 78 15.33 -4.82 -15.75
N LEU A 79 15.42 -5.37 -14.55
CA LEU A 79 15.82 -6.76 -14.32
C LEU A 79 14.78 -7.74 -14.88
N LEU A 80 13.49 -7.44 -14.66
CA LEU A 80 12.39 -8.24 -15.20
C LEU A 80 12.31 -8.18 -16.72
N ILE A 81 12.52 -7.00 -17.34
CA ILE A 81 12.58 -6.84 -18.78
C ILE A 81 13.75 -7.66 -19.36
N GLU A 82 14.93 -7.56 -18.75
CA GLU A 82 16.11 -8.31 -19.22
C GLU A 82 15.88 -9.81 -19.08
N LYS A 83 15.36 -10.26 -17.95
CA LYS A 83 15.04 -11.67 -17.72
C LYS A 83 14.00 -12.20 -18.70
N TYR A 84 12.97 -11.43 -19.00
CA TYR A 84 11.94 -11.81 -19.96
C TYR A 84 12.46 -11.93 -21.40
N LEU A 85 13.32 -10.98 -21.82
CA LEU A 85 13.81 -10.94 -23.22
C LEU A 85 15.01 -11.84 -23.48
N ARG A 86 15.74 -12.26 -22.44
CA ARG A 86 17.02 -13.01 -22.55
C ARG A 86 17.07 -14.29 -21.74
N ASP A 87 16.02 -14.60 -20.98
CA ASP A 87 15.96 -15.71 -20.02
C ASP A 87 17.02 -15.68 -18.91
N THR A 88 17.86 -14.65 -18.88
CA THR A 88 18.94 -14.50 -17.91
C THR A 88 19.18 -13.02 -17.58
N ILE A 89 19.88 -12.78 -16.48
CA ILE A 89 20.38 -11.45 -16.09
C ILE A 89 21.89 -11.46 -16.26
N ALA A 90 22.42 -10.45 -16.95
CA ALA A 90 23.85 -10.32 -17.24
C ALA A 90 24.66 -10.24 -15.92
N THR A 91 25.86 -10.83 -15.93
CA THR A 91 26.73 -10.93 -14.75
C THR A 91 27.03 -9.57 -14.11
N ASN A 92 27.26 -8.53 -14.92
CA ASN A 92 27.50 -7.18 -14.42
C ASN A 92 26.28 -6.51 -13.75
N ARG A 93 25.11 -7.11 -13.86
CA ARG A 93 23.87 -6.64 -13.23
C ARG A 93 23.43 -7.46 -12.02
N LYS A 94 24.17 -8.52 -11.69
CA LYS A 94 23.90 -9.39 -10.53
C LYS A 94 23.94 -8.61 -9.21
N VAL A 95 24.81 -7.64 -9.06
CA VAL A 95 24.87 -6.77 -7.88
C VAL A 95 23.57 -5.96 -7.73
N MET A 96 22.98 -5.50 -8.83
CA MET A 96 21.69 -4.81 -8.81
C MET A 96 20.56 -5.77 -8.43
N GLU A 97 20.55 -6.99 -8.97
CA GLU A 97 19.59 -8.03 -8.63
C GLU A 97 19.65 -8.36 -7.13
N GLU A 98 20.83 -8.61 -6.60
CA GLU A 98 21.07 -8.91 -5.19
C GLU A 98 20.61 -7.77 -4.26
N LYS A 99 20.91 -6.53 -4.64
CA LYS A 99 20.43 -5.34 -3.92
C LYS A 99 18.89 -5.28 -3.88
N MET A 100 18.22 -5.62 -4.97
CA MET A 100 16.75 -5.60 -5.02
C MET A 100 16.14 -6.75 -4.20
N LEU A 101 16.73 -7.94 -4.27
CA LEU A 101 16.28 -9.12 -3.51
C LEU A 101 16.45 -8.96 -1.99
N ASN A 102 17.56 -8.34 -1.56
CA ASN A 102 17.88 -8.17 -0.15
C ASN A 102 17.43 -6.82 0.43
N GLY A 103 16.65 -6.05 -0.33
CA GLY A 103 16.18 -4.74 0.10
C GLY A 103 15.13 -4.80 1.21
N HIS A 104 15.39 -4.12 2.32
CA HIS A 104 14.44 -3.97 3.42
C HIS A 104 13.84 -2.56 3.41
N LEU A 105 12.60 -2.44 2.92
CA LEU A 105 11.87 -1.18 2.85
C LEU A 105 10.94 -0.95 4.04
N ILE A 106 10.68 -2.01 4.81
CA ILE A 106 9.89 -1.92 6.03
C ILE A 106 10.77 -1.26 7.10
N ASN A 107 10.61 0.03 7.29
CA ASN A 107 11.35 0.78 8.29
C ASN A 107 10.56 0.87 9.62
N LYS A 108 11.23 1.39 10.66
CA LYS A 108 10.65 1.58 12.00
C LYS A 108 9.34 2.41 12.00
N TYR A 109 9.14 3.28 11.00
CA TYR A 109 7.92 4.08 10.89
C TYR A 109 6.70 3.25 10.50
N THR A 110 6.89 2.19 9.70
CA THR A 110 5.79 1.27 9.35
C THR A 110 5.26 0.58 10.59
N TYR A 111 6.14 0.13 11.51
CA TYR A 111 5.72 -0.45 12.78
C TYR A 111 4.99 0.54 13.68
N VAL A 112 5.42 1.80 13.72
CA VAL A 112 4.75 2.86 14.50
C VAL A 112 3.36 3.11 13.95
N ILE A 113 3.22 3.22 12.64
CA ILE A 113 1.92 3.47 11.97
C ILE A 113 0.99 2.28 12.15
N ASP A 114 1.46 1.06 11.95
CA ASP A 114 0.68 -0.15 12.21
C ASP A 114 0.26 -0.26 13.69
N SER A 115 1.10 0.17 14.61
CA SER A 115 0.76 0.18 16.03
C SER A 115 -0.29 1.24 16.38
N VAL A 116 -0.24 2.39 15.71
CA VAL A 116 -1.22 3.48 15.86
C VAL A 116 -2.55 3.09 15.21
N HIS A 117 -2.55 2.54 14.00
CA HIS A 117 -3.75 2.03 13.33
C HIS A 117 -4.41 0.94 14.17
N ARG A 118 -3.66 -0.05 14.64
CA ARG A 118 -4.20 -1.11 15.53
C ARG A 118 -4.73 -0.62 16.88
N ARG A 119 -4.21 0.51 17.37
CA ARG A 119 -4.76 1.16 18.56
C ARG A 119 -6.07 1.86 18.23
N HIS A 120 -6.09 2.65 17.17
CA HIS A 120 -7.28 3.34 16.69
C HIS A 120 -8.42 2.34 16.36
N ASP A 121 -8.12 1.27 15.64
CA ASP A 121 -9.10 0.23 15.31
C ASP A 121 -9.68 -0.45 16.57
N ARG A 122 -8.85 -0.66 17.59
CA ARG A 122 -9.31 -1.19 18.90
C ARG A 122 -10.21 -0.21 19.63
N GLU A 123 -9.88 1.09 19.61
CA GLU A 123 -10.69 2.14 20.23
C GLU A 123 -12.05 2.24 19.52
N VAL A 124 -12.07 2.32 18.21
CA VAL A 124 -13.31 2.34 17.40
C VAL A 124 -14.15 1.09 17.63
N TYR A 125 -13.50 -0.08 17.71
CA TYR A 125 -14.22 -1.33 18.01
C TYR A 125 -14.80 -1.32 19.41
N ALA A 126 -14.06 -0.84 20.41
CA ALA A 126 -14.53 -0.74 21.79
C ALA A 126 -15.74 0.21 21.92
N GLU A 127 -15.67 1.40 21.31
CA GLU A 127 -16.79 2.35 21.27
C GLU A 127 -18.04 1.75 20.60
N LYS A 128 -17.85 1.04 19.49
CA LYS A 128 -18.93 0.36 18.78
C LYS A 128 -19.60 -0.74 19.65
N MET A 129 -18.79 -1.47 20.41
CA MET A 129 -19.30 -2.50 21.31
C MET A 129 -20.01 -1.91 22.52
N GLU A 130 -19.52 -0.80 23.05
CA GLU A 130 -20.15 -0.08 24.16
C GLU A 130 -21.51 0.50 23.73
N ARG A 131 -21.57 1.14 22.56
CA ARG A 131 -22.84 1.61 21.99
C ARG A 131 -23.86 0.47 21.83
N LYS A 132 -23.44 -0.67 21.29
CA LYS A 132 -24.33 -1.85 21.20
C LYS A 132 -24.82 -2.37 22.57
N ARG A 133 -23.96 -2.29 23.59
CA ARG A 133 -24.35 -2.67 24.95
C ARG A 133 -25.40 -1.73 25.53
N MET A 134 -25.23 -0.42 25.29
CA MET A 134 -26.21 0.58 25.73
C MET A 134 -27.54 0.40 25.00
N GLU A 135 -27.53 0.25 23.67
CA GLU A 135 -28.73 -0.02 22.88
C GLU A 135 -29.49 -1.29 23.38
N ALA A 136 -28.74 -2.36 23.68
CA ALA A 136 -29.31 -3.59 24.20
C ALA A 136 -29.85 -3.44 25.65
N SER A 137 -29.24 -2.58 26.46
CA SER A 137 -29.72 -2.24 27.82
C SER A 137 -31.01 -1.45 27.74
N ASP A 138 -31.09 -0.45 26.89
CA ASP A 138 -32.28 0.37 26.68
C ASP A 138 -33.44 -0.46 26.13
N GLN A 139 -33.18 -1.38 25.20
CA GLN A 139 -34.20 -2.32 24.71
C GLN A 139 -34.74 -3.21 25.81
N ARG A 140 -33.88 -3.79 26.67
CA ARG A 140 -34.30 -4.61 27.81
C ARG A 140 -35.12 -3.81 28.80
N SER A 141 -34.78 -2.56 29.05
CA SER A 141 -35.51 -1.65 29.93
C SER A 141 -36.90 -1.35 29.37
N SER A 142 -36.97 -1.06 28.04
CA SER A 142 -38.26 -0.85 27.35
C SER A 142 -39.16 -2.10 27.37
N ASP A 143 -38.58 -3.28 27.08
CA ASP A 143 -39.31 -4.54 27.09
C ASP A 143 -39.83 -4.87 28.49
N SER A 144 -39.04 -4.63 29.54
CA SER A 144 -39.44 -4.81 30.95
C SER A 144 -40.57 -3.87 31.33
N ALA A 145 -40.54 -2.61 30.91
CA ALA A 145 -41.61 -1.65 31.15
C ALA A 145 -42.90 -2.05 30.43
N ALA A 146 -42.83 -2.52 29.20
CA ALA A 146 -43.97 -3.01 28.44
C ALA A 146 -44.63 -4.23 29.10
N VAL A 147 -43.83 -5.17 29.60
CA VAL A 147 -44.33 -6.35 30.37
C VAL A 147 -45.04 -5.91 31.66
N MET A 148 -44.46 -4.97 32.38
CA MET A 148 -45.09 -4.44 33.63
C MET A 148 -46.41 -3.71 33.33
N GLN A 149 -46.48 -2.96 32.26
CA GLN A 149 -47.70 -2.28 31.83
C GLN A 149 -48.79 -3.28 31.45
N TRP A 150 -48.47 -4.29 30.67
CA TRP A 150 -49.37 -5.40 30.31
C TRP A 150 -49.90 -6.11 31.55
N PHE A 151 -49.04 -6.39 32.52
CA PHE A 151 -49.44 -7.03 33.80
C PHE A 151 -50.45 -6.16 34.59
N ASN A 152 -50.16 -4.86 34.68
CA ASN A 152 -51.04 -3.90 35.34
C ASN A 152 -52.41 -3.77 34.65
N ASP A 153 -52.44 -3.84 33.32
CA ASP A 153 -53.68 -3.78 32.55
C ASP A 153 -54.56 -5.03 32.73
N ILE A 154 -53.96 -6.20 32.96
CA ILE A 154 -54.69 -7.42 33.32
C ILE A 154 -55.29 -7.32 34.69
N LEU A 155 -54.55 -6.77 35.65
CA LEU A 155 -55.03 -6.63 37.02
C LEU A 155 -56.20 -5.63 37.15
N LYS A 156 -56.30 -4.63 36.28
CA LYS A 156 -57.41 -3.66 36.27
C LYS A 156 -58.68 -4.20 35.63
N LYS A 157 -58.64 -5.31 34.92
CA LYS A 157 -59.81 -5.93 34.27
C LYS A 157 -60.51 -6.98 35.12
N LYS A 158 -60.10 -7.18 36.37
CA LYS A 158 -60.77 -7.95 37.41
C LYS A 158 -61.47 -7.01 38.41
#